data_bd1c05263863b3d9a783ca6af3de16ea
#
_entry.id   bd1c05263863b3d9a783ca6af3de16ea
#
_cell.length_a   1.000
_cell.length_b   1.000
_cell.length_c   1.000
_cell.angle_alpha   90.00
_cell.angle_beta   90.00
_cell.angle_gamma   90.00
#
_symmetry.space_group_name_H-M   'P 1'
#
loop_
_entity.id
_entity.type
_entity.pdbx_description
1 polymer ?
#
loop_
_entity_poly.entity_id
_entity_poly.type
_entity_poly.pdbx_seq_one_letter_code
_entity_poly.pdbx_strand_id
1 'polypeptide(L)'
;LPQNGFTQRKLKSAEQTSSELDALSLEQLVNGALDGYLRRKEEEYEVGYYYPSVLPQCLRRQYWHYMERSPPTAEALRAFSVGTFIHELIAKALIEHGVEVKVEEVLKLDLGFGQLRGKADLLILRTEGGDYAVEVKSCAKLPSDPYPEHVQQLNSYLGMLKLSKGFLLYVKKTALQLRVFTVTFNEQLFNELIERSKKLHEYVSSRRLPPPEMLGSLECERCEYMLKCAKTEQALQHPVEL
;
A
#
# COMPACT_ATOMS: atom_id res chain seq x y z
N LEU A 1 -33.82 -10.54 8.82
CA LEU A 1 -32.65 -11.38 8.52
C LEU A 1 -32.90 -12.16 7.24
N PRO A 2 -32.21 -11.92 6.11
CA PRO A 2 -32.29 -12.80 4.95
C PRO A 2 -31.34 -13.98 5.14
N GLN A 3 -31.90 -15.19 5.00
CA GLN A 3 -31.16 -16.44 4.98
C GLN A 3 -30.37 -16.54 3.67
N ASN A 4 -29.05 -16.47 3.74
CA ASN A 4 -28.18 -16.77 2.62
C ASN A 4 -28.07 -18.29 2.46
N GLY A 5 -28.70 -18.80 1.38
CA GLY A 5 -28.60 -20.21 0.97
C GLY A 5 -27.18 -20.54 0.50
N PHE A 6 -26.47 -21.30 1.29
CA PHE A 6 -25.26 -22.00 0.86
C PHE A 6 -25.65 -23.15 -0.05
N THR A 7 -25.37 -23.01 -1.35
CA THR A 7 -25.55 -24.09 -2.34
C THR A 7 -24.50 -25.17 -2.06
N GLN A 8 -24.93 -26.29 -1.50
CA GLN A 8 -24.08 -27.49 -1.34
C GLN A 8 -23.74 -28.04 -2.75
N ARG A 9 -22.53 -27.83 -3.22
CA ARG A 9 -21.98 -28.61 -4.33
C ARG A 9 -21.75 -30.05 -3.85
N LYS A 10 -22.48 -30.99 -4.46
CA LYS A 10 -22.26 -32.44 -4.29
C LYS A 10 -20.80 -32.78 -4.61
N LEU A 11 -20.03 -33.15 -3.60
CA LEU A 11 -18.74 -33.80 -3.75
C LEU A 11 -18.95 -35.19 -4.30
N LYS A 12 -18.40 -35.47 -5.49
CA LYS A 12 -18.32 -36.82 -6.04
C LYS A 12 -17.38 -37.64 -5.17
N SER A 13 -17.85 -38.81 -4.75
CA SER A 13 -17.15 -39.80 -3.98
C SER A 13 -15.89 -40.28 -4.72
N ALA A 14 -14.71 -39.88 -4.22
CA ALA A 14 -13.49 -40.64 -4.39
C ALA A 14 -13.22 -41.27 -3.02
N GLU A 15 -13.01 -42.56 -2.98
CA GLU A 15 -12.56 -43.31 -1.80
C GLU A 15 -11.19 -42.74 -1.38
N GLN A 16 -11.20 -41.76 -0.50
CA GLN A 16 -10.02 -41.30 0.22
C GLN A 16 -9.97 -42.08 1.53
N THR A 17 -8.95 -42.93 1.64
CA THR A 17 -8.49 -43.42 2.95
C THR A 17 -8.41 -42.23 3.88
N SER A 18 -9.22 -42.21 4.92
CA SER A 18 -9.23 -41.16 5.94
C SER A 18 -7.92 -41.26 6.74
N SER A 19 -6.86 -40.64 6.27
CA SER A 19 -5.73 -40.34 7.13
C SER A 19 -6.22 -39.31 8.16
N GLU A 20 -6.09 -39.65 9.44
CA GLU A 20 -6.38 -38.70 10.52
C GLU A 20 -5.62 -37.39 10.30
N LEU A 21 -6.33 -36.27 10.36
CA LEU A 21 -5.73 -34.95 10.15
C LEU A 21 -4.79 -34.63 11.32
N ASP A 22 -3.49 -34.72 11.11
CA ASP A 22 -2.51 -34.33 12.11
C ASP A 22 -2.26 -32.80 12.13
N ALA A 23 -1.53 -32.35 13.15
CA ALA A 23 -1.26 -30.92 13.35
C ALA A 23 -0.49 -30.28 12.18
N LEU A 24 0.45 -31.02 11.57
CA LEU A 24 1.25 -30.55 10.44
C LEU A 24 0.41 -30.42 9.17
N SER A 25 -0.44 -31.39 8.90
CA SER A 25 -1.37 -31.39 7.76
C SER A 25 -2.39 -30.26 7.87
N LEU A 26 -2.89 -29.98 9.07
CA LEU A 26 -3.78 -28.85 9.33
C LEU A 26 -3.07 -27.52 9.11
N GLU A 27 -1.85 -27.35 9.60
CA GLU A 27 -1.05 -26.14 9.40
C GLU A 27 -0.82 -25.86 7.92
N GLN A 28 -0.42 -26.87 7.15
CA GLN A 28 -0.21 -26.75 5.69
C GLN A 28 -1.50 -26.39 4.96
N LEU A 29 -2.62 -27.01 5.32
CA LEU A 29 -3.93 -26.72 4.76
C LEU A 29 -4.34 -25.27 5.00
N VAL A 30 -4.23 -24.80 6.25
CA VAL A 30 -4.60 -23.42 6.62
C VAL A 30 -3.68 -22.41 5.94
N ASN A 31 -2.38 -22.65 5.93
CA ASN A 31 -1.41 -21.80 5.24
C ASN A 31 -1.71 -21.69 3.76
N GLY A 32 -1.94 -22.82 3.07
CA GLY A 32 -2.28 -22.83 1.65
C GLY A 32 -3.60 -22.13 1.34
N ALA A 33 -4.62 -22.34 2.17
CA ALA A 33 -5.91 -21.67 2.03
C ALA A 33 -5.81 -20.16 2.21
N LEU A 34 -5.05 -19.71 3.24
CA LEU A 34 -4.82 -18.29 3.53
C LEU A 34 -4.06 -17.62 2.39
N ASP A 35 -2.96 -18.19 1.94
CA ASP A 35 -2.16 -17.66 0.84
C ASP A 35 -2.98 -17.58 -0.47
N GLY A 36 -3.76 -18.62 -0.77
CA GLY A 36 -4.66 -18.64 -1.93
C GLY A 36 -5.77 -17.57 -1.86
N TYR A 37 -6.29 -17.30 -0.68
CA TYR A 37 -7.28 -16.25 -0.47
C TYR A 37 -6.69 -14.84 -0.67
N LEU A 38 -5.50 -14.59 -0.13
CA LEU A 38 -4.87 -13.28 -0.15
C LEU A 38 -4.35 -12.88 -1.53
N ARG A 39 -3.86 -13.83 -2.33
CA ARG A 39 -3.39 -13.56 -3.71
C ARG A 39 -4.46 -13.07 -4.67
N ARG A 40 -5.74 -13.28 -4.40
CA ARG A 40 -6.85 -12.88 -5.27
C ARG A 40 -7.15 -11.37 -5.27
N LYS A 41 -6.45 -10.59 -4.43
CA LYS A 41 -6.69 -9.15 -4.22
C LYS A 41 -5.61 -8.25 -4.83
N GLU A 42 -4.77 -8.77 -5.71
CA GLU A 42 -3.69 -7.97 -6.31
C GLU A 42 -4.27 -7.03 -7.39
N GLU A 43 -3.93 -5.75 -7.28
CA GLU A 43 -4.23 -4.73 -8.29
C GLU A 43 -3.03 -4.58 -9.24
N GLU A 44 -3.28 -4.46 -10.54
CA GLU A 44 -2.23 -4.18 -11.53
C GLU A 44 -1.95 -2.67 -11.60
N TYR A 45 -0.66 -2.32 -11.78
CA TYR A 45 -0.25 -0.95 -12.04
C TYR A 45 -0.37 -0.66 -13.53
N GLU A 46 -1.20 0.31 -13.88
CA GLU A 46 -1.41 0.76 -15.24
C GLU A 46 -0.68 2.08 -15.49
N VAL A 47 0.06 2.18 -16.60
CA VAL A 47 0.76 3.42 -16.99
C VAL A 47 -0.25 4.53 -17.18
N GLY A 48 0.04 5.69 -16.58
CA GLY A 48 -0.89 6.82 -16.54
C GLY A 48 -1.58 7.00 -15.19
N TYR A 49 -1.50 6.02 -14.29
CA TYR A 49 -2.00 6.14 -12.92
C TYR A 49 -0.87 6.06 -11.91
N TYR A 50 -0.76 7.07 -11.04
CA TYR A 50 0.33 7.23 -10.08
C TYR A 50 -0.24 7.33 -8.67
N TYR A 51 0.44 6.71 -7.69
CA TYR A 51 -0.11 6.53 -6.36
C TYR A 51 0.75 7.21 -5.28
N PRO A 52 0.20 8.20 -4.54
CA PRO A 52 0.92 8.90 -3.48
C PRO A 52 1.53 7.99 -2.41
N SER A 53 0.96 6.82 -2.18
CA SER A 53 1.44 5.85 -1.20
C SER A 53 2.78 5.22 -1.57
N VAL A 54 3.16 5.23 -2.85
CA VAL A 54 4.40 4.61 -3.34
C VAL A 54 5.34 5.60 -4.02
N LEU A 55 4.85 6.74 -4.53
CA LEU A 55 5.67 7.76 -5.21
C LEU A 55 6.87 8.27 -4.39
N PRO A 56 6.83 8.37 -3.05
CA PRO A 56 7.99 8.74 -2.25
C PRO A 56 9.15 7.73 -2.28
N GLN A 57 8.88 6.49 -2.67
CA GLN A 57 9.88 5.42 -2.76
C GLN A 57 10.78 5.59 -3.99
N CYS A 58 11.86 4.81 -4.09
CA CYS A 58 12.81 4.84 -5.20
C CYS A 58 12.11 4.74 -6.57
N LEU A 59 12.41 5.68 -7.51
CA LEU A 59 11.79 5.71 -8.86
C LEU A 59 12.10 4.44 -9.66
N ARG A 60 13.29 3.83 -9.51
CA ARG A 60 13.63 2.59 -10.17
C ARG A 60 12.79 1.42 -9.66
N ARG A 61 12.50 1.36 -8.36
CA ARG A 61 11.56 0.40 -7.78
C ARG A 61 10.18 0.57 -8.39
N GLN A 62 9.68 1.82 -8.47
CA GLN A 62 8.40 2.16 -9.10
C GLN A 62 8.37 1.73 -10.58
N TYR A 63 9.42 2.07 -11.35
CA TYR A 63 9.54 1.65 -12.75
C TYR A 63 9.34 0.15 -12.92
N TRP A 64 9.98 -0.68 -12.08
CA TRP A 64 9.79 -2.13 -12.14
C TRP A 64 8.36 -2.57 -11.80
N HIS A 65 7.66 -1.87 -10.93
CA HIS A 65 6.25 -2.14 -10.65
C HIS A 65 5.36 -2.01 -11.90
N TYR A 66 5.68 -1.05 -12.78
CA TYR A 66 4.92 -0.86 -14.03
C TYR A 66 5.39 -1.77 -15.16
N MET A 67 6.68 -2.08 -15.24
CA MET A 67 7.25 -2.82 -16.37
C MET A 67 7.27 -4.33 -16.16
N GLU A 68 7.54 -4.77 -14.96
CA GLU A 68 7.74 -6.18 -14.64
C GLU A 68 7.56 -6.39 -13.14
N ARG A 69 6.32 -6.35 -12.72
CA ARG A 69 5.95 -6.45 -11.31
C ARG A 69 6.36 -7.80 -10.72
N SER A 70 7.09 -7.77 -9.61
CA SER A 70 7.26 -8.93 -8.74
C SER A 70 6.03 -9.06 -7.85
N PRO A 71 5.36 -10.22 -7.82
CA PRO A 71 4.26 -10.42 -6.91
C PRO A 71 4.75 -10.34 -5.46
N PRO A 72 3.95 -9.81 -4.53
CA PRO A 72 4.31 -9.78 -3.12
C PRO A 72 4.44 -11.21 -2.57
N THR A 73 5.32 -11.38 -1.60
CA THR A 73 5.48 -12.67 -0.91
C THR A 73 4.23 -12.97 -0.06
N ALA A 74 4.00 -14.25 0.26
CA ALA A 74 2.91 -14.65 1.15
C ALA A 74 2.98 -13.93 2.50
N GLU A 75 4.18 -13.75 3.05
CA GLU A 75 4.40 -13.00 4.29
C GLU A 75 3.98 -11.53 4.16
N ALA A 76 4.35 -10.87 3.06
CA ALA A 76 3.94 -9.49 2.79
C ALA A 76 2.41 -9.37 2.67
N LEU A 77 1.75 -10.28 1.96
CA LEU A 77 0.29 -10.31 1.84
C LEU A 77 -0.40 -10.48 3.20
N ARG A 78 0.10 -11.37 4.05
CA ARG A 78 -0.40 -11.55 5.42
C ARG A 78 -0.21 -10.27 6.26
N ALA A 79 0.96 -9.63 6.15
CA ALA A 79 1.23 -8.37 6.85
C ALA A 79 0.31 -7.22 6.38
N PHE A 80 0.01 -7.14 5.08
CA PHE A 80 -0.94 -6.17 4.52
C PHE A 80 -2.36 -6.42 5.03
N SER A 81 -2.79 -7.70 5.09
CA SER A 81 -4.13 -8.07 5.58
C SER A 81 -4.34 -7.67 7.03
N VAL A 82 -3.32 -7.83 7.89
CA VAL A 82 -3.38 -7.33 9.27
C VAL A 82 -3.52 -5.80 9.29
N GLY A 83 -2.82 -5.10 8.38
CA GLY A 83 -2.98 -3.66 8.21
C GLY A 83 -4.42 -3.27 7.86
N THR A 84 -4.97 -3.89 6.83
CA THR A 84 -6.35 -3.66 6.37
C THR A 84 -7.37 -3.90 7.51
N PHE A 85 -7.23 -5.01 8.24
CA PHE A 85 -8.09 -5.29 9.39
C PHE A 85 -8.04 -4.19 10.46
N ILE A 86 -6.86 -3.63 10.75
CA ILE A 86 -6.71 -2.52 11.70
C ILE A 86 -7.42 -1.25 11.18
N HIS A 87 -7.31 -0.93 9.89
CA HIS A 87 -8.02 0.21 9.29
C HIS A 87 -9.53 0.04 9.42
N GLU A 88 -10.07 -1.13 9.09
CA GLU A 88 -11.50 -1.46 9.22
C GLU A 88 -11.96 -1.36 10.68
N LEU A 89 -11.16 -1.85 11.64
CA LEU A 89 -11.47 -1.78 13.06
C LEU A 89 -11.57 -0.33 13.56
N ILE A 90 -10.60 0.52 13.19
CA ILE A 90 -10.60 1.94 13.58
C ILE A 90 -11.79 2.68 12.95
N ALA A 91 -12.05 2.45 11.66
CA ALA A 91 -13.20 3.03 10.96
C ALA A 91 -14.52 2.66 11.64
N LYS A 92 -14.70 1.37 11.93
CA LYS A 92 -15.89 0.85 12.58
C LYS A 92 -16.08 1.43 13.99
N ALA A 93 -15.00 1.50 14.78
CA ALA A 93 -15.07 2.06 16.12
C ALA A 93 -15.49 3.54 16.12
N LEU A 94 -14.98 4.34 15.16
CA LEU A 94 -15.37 5.76 15.01
C LEU A 94 -16.85 5.90 14.63
N ILE A 95 -17.31 5.10 13.67
CA ILE A 95 -18.72 5.09 13.22
C ILE A 95 -19.66 4.70 14.37
N GLU A 96 -19.33 3.64 15.11
CA GLU A 96 -20.14 3.19 16.26
C GLU A 96 -20.14 4.22 17.41
N HIS A 97 -19.09 5.04 17.51
CA HIS A 97 -19.00 6.15 18.46
C HIS A 97 -19.75 7.41 17.99
N GLY A 98 -20.36 7.39 16.80
CA GLY A 98 -21.15 8.49 16.26
C GLY A 98 -20.33 9.55 15.50
N VAL A 99 -19.08 9.25 15.16
CA VAL A 99 -18.25 10.14 14.32
C VAL A 99 -18.71 10.02 12.87
N GLU A 100 -19.00 11.16 12.22
CA GLU A 100 -19.27 11.16 10.78
C GLU A 100 -17.96 11.02 10.01
N VAL A 101 -17.79 9.88 9.36
CA VAL A 101 -16.55 9.53 8.64
C VAL A 101 -16.84 8.84 7.31
N LYS A 102 -16.15 9.26 6.25
CA LYS A 102 -16.05 8.48 5.01
C LYS A 102 -14.82 7.59 5.09
N VAL A 103 -14.99 6.34 4.70
CA VAL A 103 -13.94 5.31 4.73
C VAL A 103 -13.47 5.04 3.32
N GLU A 104 -12.15 4.93 3.11
CA GLU A 104 -11.53 4.68 1.81
C GLU A 104 -12.00 5.65 0.70
N GLU A 105 -12.04 6.95 1.02
CA GLU A 105 -12.46 7.97 0.05
C GLU A 105 -11.52 8.00 -1.16
N VAL A 106 -12.06 7.73 -2.32
CA VAL A 106 -11.30 7.64 -3.58
C VAL A 106 -10.93 9.03 -4.06
N LEU A 107 -9.64 9.29 -4.23
CA LEU A 107 -9.08 10.55 -4.67
C LEU A 107 -8.51 10.42 -6.08
N LYS A 108 -8.81 11.39 -6.94
CA LYS A 108 -8.30 11.47 -8.31
C LYS A 108 -7.95 12.90 -8.65
N LEU A 109 -6.77 13.11 -9.21
CA LEU A 109 -6.32 14.40 -9.72
C LEU A 109 -5.71 14.21 -11.11
N ASP A 110 -6.27 14.87 -12.11
CA ASP A 110 -5.73 14.90 -13.46
C ASP A 110 -4.50 15.79 -13.51
N LEU A 111 -3.41 15.26 -14.04
CA LEU A 111 -2.12 15.97 -14.18
C LEU A 111 -1.82 16.37 -15.64
N GLY A 112 -2.71 16.08 -16.59
CA GLY A 112 -2.54 16.33 -18.01
C GLY A 112 -1.69 15.27 -18.74
N PHE A 113 -0.73 14.64 -18.07
CA PHE A 113 0.07 13.51 -18.58
C PHE A 113 -0.37 12.16 -17.98
N GLY A 114 -1.24 12.17 -17.02
CA GLY A 114 -1.74 11.02 -16.28
C GLY A 114 -2.56 11.47 -15.09
N GLN A 115 -2.85 10.56 -14.19
CA GLN A 115 -3.73 10.81 -13.06
C GLN A 115 -3.08 10.36 -11.76
N LEU A 116 -3.05 11.25 -10.77
CA LEU A 116 -2.74 10.87 -9.39
C LEU A 116 -3.97 10.21 -8.78
N ARG A 117 -3.82 9.01 -8.24
CA ARG A 117 -4.90 8.23 -7.64
C ARG A 117 -4.53 7.79 -6.24
N GLY A 118 -5.48 7.83 -5.33
CA GLY A 118 -5.31 7.34 -3.98
C GLY A 118 -6.62 7.06 -3.30
N LYS A 119 -6.54 6.51 -2.11
CA LYS A 119 -7.66 6.38 -1.17
C LYS A 119 -7.21 6.92 0.18
N ALA A 120 -7.92 7.94 0.67
CA ALA A 120 -7.72 8.38 2.04
C ALA A 120 -8.41 7.37 2.96
N ASP A 121 -7.69 6.84 3.95
CA ASP A 121 -8.23 5.80 4.82
C ASP A 121 -9.51 6.26 5.53
N LEU A 122 -9.47 7.48 6.12
CA LEU A 122 -10.61 8.08 6.78
C LEU A 122 -10.68 9.58 6.45
N LEU A 123 -11.88 10.06 6.17
CA LEU A 123 -12.19 11.49 6.10
C LEU A 123 -13.25 11.82 7.16
N ILE A 124 -12.81 12.41 8.27
CA ILE A 124 -13.67 12.85 9.37
C ILE A 124 -14.33 14.15 8.95
N LEU A 125 -15.67 14.19 9.01
CA LEU A 125 -16.49 15.28 8.52
C LEU A 125 -17.07 16.13 9.66
N ARG A 126 -17.39 17.38 9.33
CA ARG A 126 -18.20 18.27 10.16
C ARG A 126 -17.69 18.49 11.59
N THR A 127 -16.38 18.57 11.76
CA THR A 127 -15.83 19.03 13.05
C THR A 127 -15.90 20.57 13.14
N GLU A 128 -15.76 21.13 14.34
CA GLU A 128 -15.69 22.59 14.51
C GLU A 128 -14.57 23.25 13.71
N GLY A 129 -13.48 22.51 13.44
CA GLY A 129 -12.33 22.96 12.65
C GLY A 129 -12.38 22.59 11.16
N GLY A 130 -13.51 22.03 10.68
CA GLY A 130 -13.69 21.54 9.30
C GLY A 130 -13.50 20.03 9.16
N ASP A 131 -13.24 19.59 7.94
CA ASP A 131 -12.99 18.19 7.62
C ASP A 131 -11.50 17.83 7.77
N TYR A 132 -11.20 16.59 8.15
CA TYR A 132 -9.83 16.11 8.34
C TYR A 132 -9.61 14.77 7.67
N ALA A 133 -8.57 14.68 6.84
CA ALA A 133 -8.07 13.39 6.39
C ALA A 133 -7.21 12.74 7.48
N VAL A 134 -7.42 11.46 7.70
CA VAL A 134 -6.60 10.63 8.61
C VAL A 134 -6.05 9.44 7.83
N GLU A 135 -4.74 9.33 7.82
CA GLU A 135 -4.03 8.19 7.26
C GLU A 135 -3.61 7.26 8.39
N VAL A 136 -4.06 6.03 8.34
CA VAL A 136 -3.83 5.01 9.36
C VAL A 136 -2.63 4.16 8.96
N LYS A 137 -1.67 3.97 9.87
CA LYS A 137 -0.48 3.14 9.65
C LYS A 137 -0.31 2.12 10.75
N SER A 138 -0.39 0.83 10.42
CA SER A 138 -0.10 -0.25 11.36
C SER A 138 1.40 -0.50 11.46
N CYS A 139 1.95 -0.63 12.67
CA CYS A 139 3.38 -0.79 12.90
C CYS A 139 3.69 -1.79 14.03
N ALA A 140 4.90 -2.35 14.02
CA ALA A 140 5.37 -3.20 15.13
C ALA A 140 5.75 -2.37 16.36
N LYS A 141 6.33 -1.18 16.15
CA LYS A 141 6.74 -0.23 17.19
C LYS A 141 6.27 1.16 16.79
N LEU A 142 5.69 1.89 17.74
CA LEU A 142 5.27 3.28 17.51
C LEU A 142 6.50 4.16 17.26
N PRO A 143 6.53 4.93 16.14
CA PRO A 143 7.65 5.81 15.83
C PRO A 143 7.66 7.02 16.78
N SER A 144 8.86 7.59 17.07
CA SER A 144 8.99 8.87 17.78
C SER A 144 8.50 10.05 16.93
N ASP A 145 8.80 9.98 15.63
CA ASP A 145 8.49 10.99 14.63
C ASP A 145 7.78 10.31 13.42
N PRO A 146 6.96 11.05 12.66
CA PRO A 146 6.30 10.46 11.51
C PRO A 146 7.32 10.14 10.41
N TYR A 147 7.15 9.01 9.73
CA TYR A 147 7.99 8.66 8.58
C TYR A 147 7.75 9.64 7.42
N PRO A 148 8.83 10.15 6.78
CA PRO A 148 8.71 11.16 5.72
C PRO A 148 7.81 10.73 4.57
N GLU A 149 7.87 9.47 4.15
CA GLU A 149 7.03 8.91 3.09
C GLU A 149 5.54 8.92 3.45
N HIS A 150 5.19 8.72 4.71
CA HIS A 150 3.80 8.81 5.16
C HIS A 150 3.31 10.26 5.23
N VAL A 151 4.22 11.19 5.62
CA VAL A 151 3.94 12.64 5.57
C VAL A 151 3.67 13.07 4.13
N GLN A 152 4.50 12.66 3.16
CA GLN A 152 4.32 12.97 1.75
C GLN A 152 3.01 12.40 1.19
N GLN A 153 2.67 11.16 1.56
CA GLN A 153 1.40 10.54 1.17
C GLN A 153 0.20 11.36 1.67
N LEU A 154 0.14 11.63 2.99
CA LEU A 154 -0.97 12.41 3.56
C LEU A 154 -1.00 13.83 3.02
N ASN A 155 0.15 14.50 2.89
CA ASN A 155 0.24 15.83 2.28
C ASN A 155 -0.36 15.86 0.87
N SER A 156 -0.15 14.80 0.09
CA SER A 156 -0.76 14.69 -1.25
C SER A 156 -2.28 14.58 -1.17
N TYR A 157 -2.80 13.82 -0.23
CA TYR A 157 -4.24 13.72 -0.02
C TYR A 157 -4.84 15.05 0.44
N LEU A 158 -4.12 15.79 1.31
CA LEU A 158 -4.55 17.14 1.71
C LEU A 158 -4.65 18.08 0.52
N GLY A 159 -3.66 18.07 -0.39
CA GLY A 159 -3.70 18.86 -1.62
C GLY A 159 -4.85 18.47 -2.54
N MET A 160 -5.10 17.17 -2.74
CA MET A 160 -6.19 16.67 -3.58
C MET A 160 -7.58 17.01 -2.99
N LEU A 161 -7.72 17.01 -1.66
CA LEU A 161 -8.94 17.33 -0.93
C LEU A 161 -9.10 18.83 -0.62
N LYS A 162 -8.06 19.64 -0.86
CA LYS A 162 -8.00 21.07 -0.50
C LYS A 162 -8.15 21.32 1.00
N LEU A 163 -7.56 20.44 1.82
CA LEU A 163 -7.56 20.54 3.26
C LEU A 163 -6.24 21.13 3.77
N SER A 164 -6.31 21.98 4.81
CA SER A 164 -5.14 22.64 5.39
C SER A 164 -4.33 21.75 6.31
N LYS A 165 -4.95 20.72 6.91
CA LYS A 165 -4.30 19.78 7.81
C LYS A 165 -4.99 18.43 7.87
N GLY A 166 -4.27 17.41 8.32
CA GLY A 166 -4.75 16.07 8.57
C GLY A 166 -3.91 15.37 9.61
N PHE A 167 -4.15 14.09 9.82
CA PHE A 167 -3.50 13.33 10.87
C PHE A 167 -2.93 12.01 10.36
N LEU A 168 -1.71 11.69 10.80
CA LEU A 168 -1.14 10.36 10.71
C LEU A 168 -1.42 9.61 12.00
N LEU A 169 -2.17 8.52 11.91
CA LEU A 169 -2.51 7.66 13.03
C LEU A 169 -1.71 6.36 12.95
N TYR A 170 -0.69 6.23 13.79
CA TYR A 170 0.06 4.98 13.93
C TYR A 170 -0.61 4.08 14.98
N VAL A 171 -0.79 2.81 14.60
CA VAL A 171 -1.43 1.78 15.43
C VAL A 171 -0.44 0.63 15.63
N LYS A 172 -0.07 0.35 16.88
CA LYS A 172 0.78 -0.81 17.20
C LYS A 172 0.00 -2.10 17.04
N LYS A 173 0.43 -2.98 16.12
CA LYS A 173 -0.27 -4.22 15.73
C LYS A 173 -0.60 -5.16 16.89
N THR A 174 0.26 -5.22 17.91
CA THR A 174 0.12 -6.19 19.03
C THR A 174 -0.77 -5.74 20.17
N ALA A 175 -1.01 -4.42 20.32
CA ALA A 175 -1.69 -3.88 21.51
C ALA A 175 -2.64 -2.73 21.21
N LEU A 176 -2.85 -2.38 19.92
CA LEU A 176 -3.68 -1.26 19.47
C LEU A 176 -3.36 0.08 20.15
N GLN A 177 -2.12 0.23 20.66
CA GLN A 177 -1.65 1.52 21.15
C GLN A 177 -1.53 2.50 20.00
N LEU A 178 -1.91 3.75 20.25
CA LEU A 178 -2.02 4.78 19.23
C LEU A 178 -0.95 5.86 19.40
N ARG A 179 -0.50 6.41 18.28
CA ARG A 179 0.25 7.67 18.23
C ARG A 179 -0.21 8.49 17.04
N VAL A 180 -0.51 9.76 17.29
CA VAL A 180 -1.03 10.65 16.26
C VAL A 180 -0.06 11.79 16.03
N PHE A 181 0.15 12.14 14.76
CA PHE A 181 0.91 13.33 14.35
C PHE A 181 0.04 14.19 13.46
N THR A 182 0.08 15.50 13.68
CA THR A 182 -0.56 16.47 12.80
C THR A 182 0.33 16.75 11.59
N VAL A 183 -0.24 16.75 10.40
CA VAL A 183 0.39 17.17 9.16
C VAL A 183 -0.35 18.38 8.63
N THR A 184 0.36 19.50 8.50
CA THR A 184 -0.15 20.70 7.84
C THR A 184 0.20 20.63 6.36
N PHE A 185 -0.73 21.02 5.49
CA PHE A 185 -0.51 21.02 4.05
C PHE A 185 0.70 21.90 3.69
N ASN A 186 1.57 21.35 2.89
CA ASN A 186 2.74 22.01 2.34
C ASN A 186 2.69 21.93 0.81
N GLU A 187 2.48 23.07 0.18
CA GLU A 187 2.34 23.18 -1.28
C GLU A 187 3.62 22.77 -2.01
N GLN A 188 4.79 23.14 -1.49
CA GLN A 188 6.07 22.75 -2.09
C GLN A 188 6.19 21.23 -2.12
N LEU A 189 5.95 20.54 -1.00
CA LEU A 189 6.01 19.08 -0.92
C LEU A 189 4.99 18.40 -1.84
N PHE A 190 3.83 19.01 -2.04
CA PHE A 190 2.82 18.53 -2.99
C PHE A 190 3.31 18.65 -4.43
N ASN A 191 3.86 19.80 -4.80
CA ASN A 191 4.41 20.04 -6.14
C ASN A 191 5.61 19.13 -6.43
N GLU A 192 6.50 18.88 -5.46
CA GLU A 192 7.60 17.93 -5.59
C GLU A 192 7.11 16.52 -5.92
N LEU A 193 6.00 16.07 -5.32
CA LEU A 193 5.42 14.77 -5.62
C LEU A 193 4.78 14.73 -7.03
N ILE A 194 4.14 15.82 -7.47
CA ILE A 194 3.64 15.95 -8.85
C ILE A 194 4.78 15.85 -9.85
N GLU A 195 5.88 16.59 -9.64
CA GLU A 195 7.06 16.51 -10.50
C GLU A 195 7.70 15.12 -10.49
N ARG A 196 7.69 14.45 -9.34
CA ARG A 196 8.15 13.07 -9.22
C ARG A 196 7.28 12.11 -10.04
N SER A 197 5.94 12.29 -10.00
CA SER A 197 5.03 11.49 -10.81
C SER A 197 5.24 11.70 -12.32
N LYS A 198 5.55 12.93 -12.74
CA LYS A 198 5.90 13.27 -14.13
C LYS A 198 7.18 12.58 -14.56
N LYS A 199 8.24 12.62 -13.74
CA LYS A 199 9.49 11.89 -14.02
C LYS A 199 9.25 10.39 -14.17
N LEU A 200 8.44 9.80 -13.27
CA LEU A 200 8.06 8.38 -13.37
C LEU A 200 7.33 8.09 -14.67
N HIS A 201 6.36 8.96 -15.05
CA HIS A 201 5.64 8.85 -16.32
C HIS A 201 6.59 8.84 -17.52
N GLU A 202 7.55 9.76 -17.57
CA GLU A 202 8.55 9.82 -18.63
C GLU A 202 9.37 8.54 -18.73
N TYR A 203 9.82 7.98 -17.61
CA TYR A 203 10.59 6.74 -17.59
C TYR A 203 9.77 5.52 -18.03
N VAL A 204 8.54 5.36 -17.52
CA VAL A 204 7.72 4.20 -17.88
C VAL A 204 7.20 4.28 -19.31
N SER A 205 6.79 5.46 -19.79
CA SER A 205 6.31 5.67 -21.16
C SER A 205 7.40 5.48 -22.21
N SER A 206 8.63 5.94 -21.90
CA SER A 206 9.78 5.76 -22.80
C SER A 206 10.48 4.41 -22.62
N ARG A 207 10.04 3.58 -21.67
CA ARG A 207 10.71 2.32 -21.28
C ARG A 207 12.18 2.49 -20.92
N ARG A 208 12.55 3.64 -20.41
CA ARG A 208 13.92 3.96 -19.99
C ARG A 208 14.06 3.76 -18.50
N LEU A 209 15.01 2.93 -18.09
CA LEU A 209 15.26 2.65 -16.67
C LEU A 209 15.76 3.91 -15.95
N PRO A 210 15.13 4.36 -14.85
CA PRO A 210 15.64 5.47 -14.06
C PRO A 210 16.95 5.12 -13.35
N PRO A 211 17.79 6.11 -13.01
CA PRO A 211 18.97 5.89 -12.19
C PRO A 211 18.56 5.38 -10.79
N PRO A 212 19.44 4.64 -10.09
CA PRO A 212 19.17 4.22 -8.71
C PRO A 212 19.29 5.43 -7.79
N GLU A 213 18.27 5.65 -6.95
CA GLU A 213 18.25 6.78 -6.02
C GLU A 213 18.77 6.43 -4.62
N MET A 214 18.66 5.17 -4.23
CA MET A 214 18.81 4.73 -2.83
C MET A 214 19.82 3.59 -2.64
N LEU A 215 20.83 3.49 -3.53
CA LEU A 215 21.86 2.45 -3.42
C LEU A 215 22.54 2.50 -2.04
N GLY A 216 22.57 1.33 -1.37
CA GLY A 216 23.19 1.18 -0.05
C GLY A 216 22.32 1.64 1.13
N SER A 217 21.08 2.07 0.90
CA SER A 217 20.13 2.40 1.97
C SER A 217 19.41 1.14 2.50
N LEU A 218 18.84 1.25 3.71
CA LEU A 218 17.98 0.20 4.27
C LEU A 218 16.74 -0.09 3.40
N GLU A 219 16.25 0.91 2.68
CA GLU A 219 15.16 0.72 1.71
C GLU A 219 15.62 -0.19 0.57
N CYS A 220 16.83 0.03 0.05
CA CYS A 220 17.39 -0.78 -1.01
C CYS A 220 17.62 -2.24 -0.57
N GLU A 221 18.11 -2.46 0.66
CA GLU A 221 18.33 -3.80 1.21
C GLU A 221 17.04 -4.62 1.34
N ARG A 222 15.91 -3.94 1.55
CA ARG A 222 14.59 -4.57 1.69
C ARG A 222 13.75 -4.54 0.40
N CYS A 223 14.35 -4.06 -0.70
CA CYS A 223 13.65 -3.92 -1.96
C CYS A 223 13.53 -5.27 -2.68
N GLU A 224 12.34 -5.64 -3.10
CA GLU A 224 12.05 -6.85 -3.87
C GLU A 224 12.81 -6.93 -5.21
N TYR A 225 13.27 -5.78 -5.72
CA TYR A 225 14.07 -5.68 -6.95
C TYR A 225 15.58 -5.51 -6.71
N MET A 226 16.06 -5.65 -5.47
CA MET A 226 17.48 -5.42 -5.13
C MET A 226 18.43 -6.23 -6.03
N LEU A 227 18.20 -7.52 -6.17
CA LEU A 227 19.05 -8.41 -6.99
C LEU A 227 19.00 -8.05 -8.48
N LYS A 228 17.82 -7.70 -8.98
CA LYS A 228 17.62 -7.26 -10.36
C LYS A 228 18.34 -5.93 -10.61
N CYS A 229 18.23 -4.98 -9.69
CA CYS A 229 18.90 -3.71 -9.74
C CYS A 229 20.42 -3.85 -9.72
N ALA A 230 20.98 -4.68 -8.85
CA ALA A 230 22.42 -4.95 -8.77
C ALA A 230 22.98 -5.57 -10.06
N LYS A 231 22.29 -6.55 -10.65
CA LYS A 231 22.68 -7.15 -11.94
C LYS A 231 22.66 -6.12 -13.08
N THR A 232 21.67 -5.23 -13.10
CA THR A 232 21.56 -4.18 -14.11
C THR A 232 22.71 -3.18 -14.00
N GLU A 233 23.09 -2.76 -12.79
CA GLU A 233 24.24 -1.87 -12.57
C GLU A 233 25.56 -2.53 -13.01
N GLN A 234 25.77 -3.81 -12.69
CA GLN A 234 26.95 -4.55 -13.13
C GLN A 234 27.03 -4.62 -14.67
N ALA A 235 25.91 -4.89 -15.35
CA ALA A 235 25.85 -4.93 -16.81
C ALA A 235 26.13 -3.55 -17.46
N LEU A 236 25.71 -2.46 -16.82
CA LEU A 236 25.99 -1.12 -17.29
C LEU A 236 27.45 -0.68 -17.07
N GLN A 237 28.11 -1.19 -16.03
CA GLN A 237 29.52 -0.91 -15.75
C GLN A 237 30.49 -1.74 -16.60
N HIS A 238 30.05 -2.92 -17.06
CA HIS A 238 30.82 -3.85 -17.88
C HIS A 238 30.01 -4.25 -19.13
N PRO A 239 29.81 -3.31 -20.10
CA PRO A 239 29.15 -3.66 -21.35
C PRO A 239 29.97 -4.76 -22.05
N VAL A 240 29.33 -5.89 -22.30
CA VAL A 240 29.95 -6.95 -23.13
C VAL A 240 30.03 -6.38 -24.54
N GLU A 241 31.25 -6.13 -25.01
CA GLU A 241 31.48 -5.83 -26.42
C GLU A 241 31.03 -7.03 -27.24
N LEU A 242 30.01 -6.84 -28.08
CA LEU A 242 29.48 -7.80 -29.03
C LEU A 242 30.27 -7.73 -30.36
#